data_5aa91da3506ceeb3939af1999fec683a
#
_entry.id   5aa91da3506ceeb3939af1999fec683a
#
_cell.length_a   1.000
_cell.length_b   1.000
_cell.length_c   1.000
_cell.angle_alpha   90.00
_cell.angle_beta   90.00
_cell.angle_gamma   90.00
#
_symmetry.space_group_name_H-M   'P 1'
#
loop_
_entity.id
_entity.type
_entity.pdbx_description
1 polymer ?
#
loop_
_entity_poly.entity_id
_entity_poly.type
_entity_poly.pdbx_seq_one_letter_code
_entity_poly.pdbx_strand_id
1 'polypeptide(L)'
;EDNIYTFGAKSDQVIQMYAEGSYRALDYYHRPQVERLVDFILSPALLAIGDAACLSRLYKDFIAKDYFMALLDVEDYIAVKERCLAQYEDRAAWSGKMLVNIARSGFFSSDRTIAEYDRDIWHLG
;
A
#
# COMPACT_ATOMS: atom_id res chain seq x y z
N GLU A 1 1.21 0.50 -17.91
CA GLU A 1 1.11 -0.25 -16.62
C GLU A 1 2.17 -1.36 -16.46
N ASP A 2 2.98 -1.64 -17.49
CA ASP A 2 3.91 -2.79 -17.46
C ASP A 2 5.14 -2.60 -16.55
N ASN A 3 5.41 -1.38 -16.10
CA ASN A 3 6.62 -1.02 -15.33
C ASN A 3 6.33 -0.60 -13.88
N ILE A 4 5.12 -0.82 -13.40
CA ILE A 4 4.69 -0.56 -12.02
C ILE A 4 3.84 -1.72 -11.52
N TYR A 5 3.93 -2.00 -10.24
CA TYR A 5 3.10 -2.97 -9.55
C TYR A 5 2.11 -2.22 -8.67
N THR A 6 0.84 -2.33 -8.99
CA THR A 6 -0.25 -1.75 -8.21
C THR A 6 -1.06 -2.83 -7.55
N PHE A 7 -1.57 -2.56 -6.37
CA PHE A 7 -2.44 -3.46 -5.60
C PHE A 7 -3.52 -2.66 -4.89
N GLY A 8 -4.51 -3.37 -4.38
CA GLY A 8 -5.56 -2.83 -3.55
C GLY A 8 -6.74 -2.24 -4.32
N ALA A 9 -7.72 -1.78 -3.55
CA ALA A 9 -8.93 -1.17 -4.06
C ALA A 9 -8.65 0.13 -4.80
N LYS A 10 -9.41 0.41 -5.85
CA LYS A 10 -9.31 1.66 -6.60
C LYS A 10 -9.91 2.82 -5.81
N SER A 11 -9.47 4.04 -6.11
CA SER A 11 -9.90 5.25 -5.39
C SER A 11 -11.41 5.45 -5.36
N ASP A 12 -12.10 5.16 -6.47
CA ASP A 12 -13.56 5.24 -6.56
C ASP A 12 -14.25 4.25 -5.62
N GLN A 13 -13.73 3.03 -5.52
CA GLN A 13 -14.23 2.00 -4.61
C GLN A 13 -14.03 2.40 -3.14
N VAL A 14 -12.84 2.93 -2.80
CA VAL A 14 -12.53 3.42 -1.45
C VAL A 14 -13.44 4.59 -1.07
N ILE A 15 -13.61 5.56 -1.98
CA ILE A 15 -14.50 6.71 -1.76
C ILE A 15 -15.95 6.24 -1.54
N GLN A 16 -16.41 5.27 -2.32
CA GLN A 16 -17.75 4.71 -2.16
C GLN A 16 -17.92 4.03 -0.80
N MET A 17 -16.95 3.19 -0.40
CA MET A 17 -17.00 2.50 0.91
C MET A 17 -17.03 3.49 2.08
N TYR A 18 -16.29 4.60 2.00
CA TYR A 18 -16.36 5.67 3.01
C TYR A 18 -17.71 6.37 3.02
N ALA A 19 -18.26 6.70 1.85
CA ALA A 19 -19.55 7.39 1.72
C ALA A 19 -20.71 6.54 2.26
N GLU A 20 -20.67 5.24 2.03
CA GLU A 20 -21.68 4.29 2.46
C GLU A 20 -21.48 3.78 3.90
N GLY A 21 -20.30 3.98 4.48
CA GLY A 21 -19.92 3.36 5.76
C GLY A 21 -19.93 1.84 5.70
N SER A 22 -19.70 1.27 4.51
CA SER A 22 -19.82 -0.18 4.26
C SER A 22 -18.59 -0.99 4.66
N TYR A 23 -17.43 -0.35 4.88
CA TYR A 23 -16.22 -1.03 5.31
C TYR A 23 -16.27 -1.42 6.79
N ARG A 24 -15.96 -2.68 7.07
CA ARG A 24 -15.86 -3.21 8.44
C ARG A 24 -14.58 -4.04 8.56
N ALA A 25 -13.61 -3.55 9.31
CA ALA A 25 -12.31 -4.20 9.49
C ALA A 25 -12.40 -5.68 9.89
N LEU A 26 -13.33 -6.02 10.79
CA LEU A 26 -13.54 -7.41 11.24
C LEU A 26 -13.92 -8.38 10.12
N ASP A 27 -14.64 -7.93 9.10
CA ASP A 27 -15.05 -8.79 8.00
C ASP A 27 -13.85 -9.26 7.16
N TYR A 28 -12.79 -8.46 7.15
CA TYR A 28 -11.51 -8.77 6.50
C TYR A 28 -10.54 -9.48 7.43
N TYR A 29 -10.50 -9.08 8.71
CA TYR A 29 -9.64 -9.72 9.71
C TYR A 29 -9.85 -11.23 9.80
N HIS A 30 -11.11 -11.71 9.76
CA HIS A 30 -11.41 -13.15 9.85
C HIS A 30 -11.03 -13.98 8.61
N ARG A 31 -10.41 -13.39 7.61
CA ARG A 31 -9.80 -14.16 6.53
C ARG A 31 -8.51 -14.81 7.04
N PRO A 32 -8.29 -16.13 6.84
CA PRO A 32 -7.20 -16.85 7.51
C PRO A 32 -5.80 -16.28 7.31
N GLN A 33 -5.53 -15.71 6.13
CA GLN A 33 -4.23 -15.11 5.83
C GLN A 33 -4.06 -13.75 6.52
N VAL A 34 -5.12 -12.95 6.57
CA VAL A 34 -5.14 -11.64 7.23
C VAL A 34 -5.02 -11.82 8.74
N GLU A 35 -5.83 -12.71 9.33
CA GLU A 35 -5.80 -13.04 10.76
C GLU A 35 -4.39 -13.43 11.21
N ARG A 36 -3.74 -14.35 10.50
CA ARG A 36 -2.35 -14.76 10.82
C ARG A 36 -1.36 -13.59 10.81
N LEU A 37 -1.51 -12.66 9.87
CA LEU A 37 -0.62 -11.50 9.76
C LEU A 37 -0.87 -10.49 10.88
N VAL A 38 -2.14 -10.21 11.18
CA VAL A 38 -2.50 -9.27 12.25
C VAL A 38 -2.14 -9.85 13.60
N ASP A 39 -2.40 -11.13 13.85
CA ASP A 39 -2.07 -11.80 15.11
C ASP A 39 -0.55 -11.90 15.33
N PHE A 40 0.24 -11.90 14.26
CA PHE A 40 1.70 -11.86 14.37
C PHE A 40 2.19 -10.60 15.08
N ILE A 41 1.43 -9.51 15.08
CA ILE A 41 1.75 -8.27 15.83
C ILE A 41 1.93 -8.54 17.32
N LEU A 42 1.15 -9.47 17.88
CA LEU A 42 1.23 -9.89 19.29
C LEU A 42 2.03 -11.19 19.50
N SER A 43 2.78 -11.62 18.50
CA SER A 43 3.63 -12.81 18.63
C SER A 43 4.76 -12.59 19.63
N PRO A 44 5.24 -13.66 20.29
CA PRO A 44 6.41 -13.58 21.17
C PRO A 44 7.65 -12.97 20.50
N ALA A 45 7.80 -13.19 19.18
CA ALA A 45 8.91 -12.64 18.41
C ALA A 45 8.88 -11.10 18.34
N LEU A 46 7.72 -10.52 18.05
CA LEU A 46 7.60 -9.06 18.02
C LEU A 46 7.56 -8.44 19.42
N LEU A 47 6.91 -9.10 20.38
CA LEU A 47 6.87 -8.63 21.77
C LEU A 47 8.25 -8.63 22.43
N ALA A 48 9.18 -9.48 21.98
CA ALA A 48 10.55 -9.52 22.50
C ALA A 48 11.42 -8.31 22.08
N ILE A 49 11.08 -7.65 20.98
CA ILE A 49 11.88 -6.55 20.39
C ILE A 49 11.15 -5.21 20.35
N GLY A 50 9.83 -5.22 20.51
CA GLY A 50 8.98 -4.05 20.41
C GLY A 50 8.33 -3.66 21.74
N ASP A 51 7.78 -2.43 21.79
CA ASP A 51 6.98 -1.97 22.92
C ASP A 51 5.62 -2.66 22.93
N ALA A 52 5.36 -3.45 23.98
CA ALA A 52 4.14 -4.25 24.09
C ALA A 52 2.85 -3.40 24.11
N ALA A 53 2.89 -2.20 24.69
CA ALA A 53 1.73 -1.31 24.73
C ALA A 53 1.42 -0.73 23.34
N CYS A 54 2.46 -0.34 22.60
CA CYS A 54 2.33 0.15 21.23
C CYS A 54 1.83 -0.96 20.28
N LEU A 55 2.39 -2.17 20.38
CA LEU A 55 1.96 -3.31 19.57
C LEU A 55 0.50 -3.70 19.87
N SER A 56 0.10 -3.70 21.16
CA SER A 56 -1.28 -3.98 21.55
C SER A 56 -2.26 -2.92 21.03
N ARG A 57 -1.86 -1.65 21.03
CA ARG A 57 -2.68 -0.57 20.46
C ARG A 57 -2.82 -0.72 18.95
N LEU A 58 -1.71 -0.96 18.25
CA LEU A 58 -1.71 -1.18 16.80
C LEU A 58 -2.64 -2.34 16.41
N TYR A 59 -2.54 -3.48 17.11
CA TYR A 59 -3.41 -4.63 16.91
C TYR A 59 -4.90 -4.27 17.05
N LYS A 60 -5.23 -3.56 18.13
CA LYS A 60 -6.62 -3.12 18.39
C LYS A 60 -7.13 -2.15 17.33
N ASP A 61 -6.28 -1.22 16.88
CA ASP A 61 -6.65 -0.24 15.86
C ASP A 61 -6.91 -0.91 14.51
N PHE A 62 -6.14 -1.93 14.12
CA PHE A 62 -6.41 -2.72 12.92
C PHE A 62 -7.77 -3.41 12.99
N ILE A 63 -8.07 -4.10 14.08
CA ILE A 63 -9.32 -4.85 14.21
C ILE A 63 -10.54 -3.93 14.33
N ALA A 64 -10.40 -2.81 15.06
CA ALA A 64 -11.54 -1.96 15.38
C ALA A 64 -11.88 -0.97 14.26
N LYS A 65 -10.88 -0.43 13.58
CA LYS A 65 -11.06 0.74 12.71
C LYS A 65 -10.43 0.61 11.34
N ASP A 66 -9.17 0.13 11.28
CA ASP A 66 -8.40 0.05 10.03
C ASP A 66 -8.68 1.23 9.08
N TYR A 67 -8.38 2.43 9.53
CA TYR A 67 -8.72 3.68 8.83
C TYR A 67 -8.26 3.75 7.37
N PHE A 68 -7.21 3.02 7.03
CA PHE A 68 -6.66 3.00 5.68
C PHE A 68 -7.14 1.81 4.85
N MET A 69 -8.06 1.00 5.37
CA MET A 69 -8.56 -0.23 4.73
C MET A 69 -7.44 -1.20 4.34
N ALA A 70 -6.35 -1.24 5.14
CA ALA A 70 -5.18 -2.06 4.86
C ALA A 70 -5.51 -3.56 4.85
N LEU A 71 -6.47 -4.00 5.69
CA LEU A 71 -6.89 -5.40 5.74
C LEU A 71 -7.64 -5.83 4.47
N LEU A 72 -8.29 -4.89 3.78
CA LEU A 72 -8.91 -5.12 2.47
C LEU A 72 -7.85 -5.46 1.42
N ASP A 73 -6.73 -4.72 1.44
CA ASP A 73 -5.75 -4.72 0.36
C ASP A 73 -4.62 -5.75 0.56
N VAL A 74 -4.44 -6.30 1.77
CA VAL A 74 -3.25 -7.09 2.12
C VAL A 74 -3.11 -8.38 1.31
N GLU A 75 -4.20 -9.05 0.98
CA GLU A 75 -4.16 -10.29 0.18
C GLU A 75 -3.72 -10.00 -1.26
N ASP A 76 -4.24 -8.92 -1.85
CA ASP A 76 -3.82 -8.48 -3.19
C ASP A 76 -2.35 -8.00 -3.17
N TYR A 77 -1.94 -7.26 -2.13
CA TYR A 77 -0.53 -6.90 -1.92
C TYR A 77 0.38 -8.11 -1.93
N ILE A 78 0.01 -9.19 -1.22
CA ILE A 78 0.82 -10.41 -1.16
C ILE A 78 0.92 -11.04 -2.55
N ALA A 79 -0.18 -11.18 -3.26
CA ALA A 79 -0.19 -11.75 -4.61
C ALA A 79 0.66 -10.93 -5.59
N VAL A 80 0.54 -9.61 -5.55
CA VAL A 80 1.33 -8.70 -6.39
C VAL A 80 2.81 -8.74 -6.02
N LYS A 81 3.14 -8.78 -4.73
CA LYS A 81 4.52 -8.91 -4.24
C LYS A 81 5.16 -10.21 -4.72
N GLU A 82 4.46 -11.33 -4.63
CA GLU A 82 4.96 -12.63 -5.11
C GLU A 82 5.21 -12.62 -6.62
N ARG A 83 4.30 -12.04 -7.39
CA ARG A 83 4.48 -11.82 -8.82
C ARG A 83 5.69 -10.93 -9.13
N CYS A 84 5.87 -9.85 -8.38
CA CYS A 84 7.01 -8.95 -8.49
C CYS A 84 8.33 -9.70 -8.25
N LEU A 85 8.40 -10.48 -7.18
CA LEU A 85 9.59 -11.26 -6.84
C LEU A 85 9.89 -12.34 -7.89
N ALA A 86 8.86 -13.03 -8.39
CA ALA A 86 9.04 -14.01 -9.46
C ALA A 86 9.55 -13.37 -10.76
N GLN A 87 9.03 -12.19 -11.12
CA GLN A 87 9.50 -11.46 -12.31
C GLN A 87 10.91 -10.88 -12.13
N TYR A 88 11.36 -10.64 -10.91
CA TYR A 88 12.72 -10.18 -10.61
C TYR A 88 13.78 -11.22 -10.99
N GLU A 89 13.45 -12.49 -11.05
CA GLU A 89 14.37 -13.56 -11.48
C GLU A 89 14.73 -13.46 -12.97
N ASP A 90 13.84 -12.93 -13.81
CA ASP A 90 14.17 -12.54 -15.19
C ASP A 90 14.87 -11.17 -15.21
N ARG A 91 16.19 -11.20 -15.00
CA ARG A 91 17.03 -10.00 -14.91
C ARG A 91 17.02 -9.15 -16.18
N ALA A 92 16.85 -9.75 -17.33
CA ALA A 92 16.82 -9.01 -18.59
C ALA A 92 15.52 -8.22 -18.74
N ALA A 93 14.38 -8.86 -18.50
CA ALA A 93 13.08 -8.19 -18.48
C ALA A 93 13.00 -7.13 -17.39
N TRP A 94 13.54 -7.42 -16.19
CA TRP A 94 13.58 -6.47 -15.08
C TRP A 94 14.41 -5.23 -15.42
N SER A 95 15.60 -5.40 -15.99
CA SER A 95 16.47 -4.29 -16.45
C SER A 95 15.79 -3.44 -17.51
N GLY A 96 15.03 -4.06 -18.42
CA GLY A 96 14.21 -3.34 -19.40
C GLY A 96 13.18 -2.42 -18.75
N LYS A 97 12.44 -2.91 -17.73
CA LYS A 97 11.49 -2.10 -16.94
C LYS A 97 12.18 -0.94 -16.23
N MET A 98 13.36 -1.20 -15.63
CA MET A 98 14.15 -0.17 -14.96
C MET A 98 14.57 0.94 -15.94
N LEU A 99 15.07 0.59 -17.12
CA LEU A 99 15.44 1.56 -18.15
C LEU A 99 14.28 2.45 -18.59
N VAL A 100 13.09 1.87 -18.78
CA VAL A 100 11.90 2.64 -19.12
C VAL A 100 11.52 3.60 -18.00
N ASN A 101 11.59 3.17 -16.75
CA ASN A 101 11.29 4.01 -15.59
C ASN A 101 12.31 5.16 -15.46
N ILE A 102 13.59 4.88 -15.64
CA ILE A 102 14.66 5.91 -15.64
C ILE A 102 14.43 6.90 -16.77
N ALA A 103 14.19 6.43 -17.99
CA ALA A 103 13.99 7.31 -19.14
C ALA A 103 12.76 8.24 -18.99
N ARG A 104 11.76 7.83 -18.21
CA ARG A 104 10.53 8.60 -17.94
C ARG A 104 10.56 9.35 -16.62
N SER A 105 11.62 9.23 -15.83
CA SER A 105 11.70 9.83 -14.48
C SER A 105 11.66 11.36 -14.48
N GLY A 106 12.03 12.02 -15.59
CA GLY A 106 11.91 13.48 -15.73
C GLY A 106 10.50 14.02 -15.51
N PHE A 107 9.48 13.16 -15.72
CA PHE A 107 8.10 13.52 -15.37
C PHE A 107 7.91 13.82 -13.87
N PHE A 108 8.71 13.22 -13.01
CA PHE A 108 8.66 13.40 -11.55
C PHE A 108 9.67 14.45 -11.04
N SER A 109 10.20 15.32 -11.94
CA SER A 109 11.09 16.38 -11.49
C SER A 109 10.36 17.38 -10.60
N SER A 110 11.06 17.88 -9.57
CA SER A 110 10.53 18.93 -8.69
C SER A 110 10.26 20.22 -9.46
N ASP A 111 11.10 20.58 -10.41
CA ASP A 111 10.94 21.78 -11.23
C ASP A 111 9.60 21.77 -11.99
N ARG A 112 9.26 20.62 -12.61
CA ARG A 112 7.96 20.46 -13.27
C ARG A 112 6.81 20.59 -12.26
N THR A 113 6.92 19.93 -11.12
CA THR A 113 5.87 19.95 -10.08
C THR A 113 5.65 21.38 -9.56
N ILE A 114 6.72 22.11 -9.29
CA ILE A 114 6.62 23.51 -8.85
C ILE A 114 6.01 24.39 -9.93
N ALA A 115 6.44 24.22 -11.19
CA ALA A 115 5.86 24.98 -12.31
C ALA A 115 4.34 24.69 -12.50
N GLU A 116 3.92 23.43 -12.30
CA GLU A 116 2.50 23.08 -12.33
C GLU A 116 1.73 23.69 -11.15
N TYR A 117 2.29 23.68 -9.94
CA TYR A 117 1.68 24.35 -8.79
C TYR A 117 1.57 25.86 -9.00
N ASP A 118 2.61 26.48 -9.57
CA ASP A 118 2.53 27.91 -9.87
C ASP A 118 1.43 28.22 -10.89
N ARG A 119 1.41 27.46 -11.99
CA ARG A 119 0.41 27.63 -13.04
C ARG A 119 -1.03 27.38 -12.56
N ASP A 120 -1.25 26.30 -11.78
CA ASP A 120 -2.60 25.77 -11.53
C ASP A 120 -3.16 26.22 -10.16
N ILE A 121 -2.30 26.67 -9.22
CA ILE A 121 -2.70 26.96 -7.84
C ILE A 121 -2.24 28.34 -7.39
N TRP A 122 -0.96 28.65 -7.50
CA TRP A 122 -0.38 29.85 -6.87
C TRP A 122 -0.47 31.09 -7.73
N HIS A 123 -0.31 30.96 -9.06
CA HIS A 123 -0.36 32.06 -10.03
C HIS A 123 0.61 33.22 -9.70
N LEU A 124 1.86 32.88 -9.34
CA LEU A 124 2.85 33.88 -8.92
C LEU A 124 3.49 34.64 -10.09
N GLY A 125 3.35 34.19 -11.33
CA GLY A 125 3.85 34.85 -12.54
C GLY A 125 5.16 34.31 -13.05
#